data_bf8b612763aab4a7a9486a7a3780dd8b
#
_entry.id   bf8b612763aab4a7a9486a7a3780dd8b
#
_cell.length_a   1.000
_cell.length_b   1.000
_cell.length_c   1.000
_cell.angle_alpha   90.00
_cell.angle_beta   90.00
_cell.angle_gamma   90.00
#
_symmetry.space_group_name_H-M   'P 1'
#
loop_
_entity.id
_entity.type
_entity.pdbx_description
1 polymer ?
#
loop_
_entity_poly.entity_id
_entity_poly.type
_entity_poly.pdbx_seq_one_letter_code
_entity_poly.pdbx_strand_id
1 'polypeptide(L)'
;DSVRQSCIYNDTSFVITAQDQIPFDASNVVKCGYPFFAGTMKVKTSYNYKAGMPTELFVGGRYAIAEVTVNGQAAGMLMFTDHIDLSAFLSEGENEIVVALTNSNRNLMGPHHGHDPEPWGVGPGTFSMENHWDENNQCGGYVNRYSFVRFGING
;
A
#
# COMPACT_ATOMS: atom_id res chain seq x y z
N ASP A 1 2.80 0.27 -50.71
CA ASP A 1 3.64 0.89 -49.67
C ASP A 1 3.76 -0.07 -48.48
N SER A 2 4.91 -0.75 -48.42
CA SER A 2 5.20 -1.61 -47.29
C SER A 2 5.74 -0.77 -46.13
N VAL A 3 4.94 -0.61 -45.07
CA VAL A 3 5.42 -0.04 -43.80
C VAL A 3 6.39 -1.05 -43.18
N ARG A 4 7.69 -0.75 -43.23
CA ARG A 4 8.68 -1.51 -42.49
C ARG A 4 8.59 -1.10 -41.00
N GLN A 5 8.01 -1.95 -40.20
CA GLN A 5 8.20 -1.84 -38.77
C GLN A 5 9.61 -2.39 -38.41
N SER A 6 10.49 -1.50 -37.97
CA SER A 6 11.78 -1.87 -37.38
C SER A 6 11.62 -1.91 -35.87
N CYS A 7 11.83 -3.08 -35.26
CA CYS A 7 12.05 -3.19 -33.83
C CYS A 7 13.52 -2.91 -33.56
N ILE A 8 13.80 -1.88 -32.77
CA ILE A 8 15.15 -1.62 -32.27
C ILE A 8 15.28 -2.38 -30.95
N TYR A 9 16.13 -3.37 -30.91
CA TYR A 9 16.53 -4.05 -29.67
C TYR A 9 17.79 -3.35 -29.16
N ASN A 10 17.70 -2.77 -27.97
CA ASN A 10 18.90 -2.31 -27.28
C ASN A 10 19.38 -3.45 -26.38
N ASP A 11 20.64 -3.85 -26.53
CA ASP A 11 21.27 -4.76 -25.61
C ASP A 11 21.37 -4.06 -24.24
N THR A 12 20.64 -4.58 -23.27
CA THR A 12 20.66 -4.07 -21.91
C THR A 12 21.35 -5.07 -21.01
N SER A 13 22.44 -4.65 -20.38
CA SER A 13 23.06 -5.43 -19.31
C SER A 13 22.48 -5.00 -17.96
N PHE A 14 22.25 -5.99 -17.10
CA PHE A 14 21.83 -5.74 -15.72
C PHE A 14 22.64 -6.60 -14.77
N VAL A 15 22.80 -6.10 -13.56
CA VAL A 15 23.47 -6.82 -12.47
C VAL A 15 22.43 -7.17 -11.42
N ILE A 16 22.33 -8.45 -11.09
CA ILE A 16 21.52 -8.92 -9.97
C ILE A 16 22.46 -9.05 -8.77
N THR A 17 22.18 -8.27 -7.73
CA THR A 17 22.93 -8.31 -6.47
C THR A 17 22.03 -8.88 -5.39
N ALA A 18 22.52 -9.91 -4.68
CA ALA A 18 21.84 -10.39 -3.48
C ALA A 18 21.92 -9.31 -2.39
N GLN A 19 20.83 -9.08 -1.73
CA GLN A 19 20.74 -8.13 -0.61
C GLN A 19 20.33 -8.89 0.66
N ASP A 20 20.84 -8.42 1.79
CA ASP A 20 20.41 -8.94 3.08
C ASP A 20 18.90 -8.75 3.29
N GLN A 21 18.31 -9.67 4.03
CA GLN A 21 16.87 -9.60 4.32
C GLN A 21 16.56 -8.34 5.14
N ILE A 22 15.69 -7.49 4.61
CA ILE A 22 15.20 -6.32 5.32
C ILE A 22 14.19 -6.79 6.38
N PRO A 23 14.33 -6.41 7.64
CA PRO A 23 13.35 -6.73 8.68
C PRO A 23 11.95 -6.26 8.27
N PHE A 24 10.95 -7.12 8.48
CA PHE A 24 9.57 -6.77 8.14
C PHE A 24 9.01 -5.80 9.19
N ASP A 25 8.49 -4.68 8.71
CA ASP A 25 7.79 -3.66 9.50
C ASP A 25 6.38 -3.48 8.93
N ALA A 26 5.39 -3.96 9.68
CA ALA A 26 3.98 -3.87 9.28
C ALA A 26 3.50 -2.42 9.16
N SER A 27 4.20 -1.47 9.75
CA SER A 27 3.87 -0.05 9.66
C SER A 27 4.22 0.57 8.30
N ASN A 28 5.19 -0.02 7.58
CA ASN A 28 5.62 0.47 6.26
C ASN A 28 6.18 -0.64 5.37
N VAL A 29 5.30 -1.42 4.80
CA VAL A 29 5.62 -2.55 3.91
C VAL A 29 6.45 -2.12 2.69
N VAL A 30 6.25 -0.88 2.22
CA VAL A 30 7.01 -0.31 1.09
C VAL A 30 8.51 -0.29 1.37
N LYS A 31 8.92 0.06 2.59
CA LYS A 31 10.34 0.08 2.99
C LYS A 31 10.93 -1.30 3.25
N CYS A 32 10.08 -2.32 3.36
CA CYS A 32 10.51 -3.70 3.59
C CYS A 32 10.80 -4.48 2.29
N GLY A 33 10.96 -3.79 1.17
CA GLY A 33 11.24 -4.41 -0.13
C GLY A 33 10.01 -4.70 -0.99
N TYR A 34 8.83 -4.19 -0.61
CA TYR A 34 7.59 -4.37 -1.36
C TYR A 34 7.01 -3.05 -1.88
N PRO A 35 7.77 -2.24 -2.64
CA PRO A 35 7.32 -0.90 -3.05
C PRO A 35 6.09 -0.92 -3.96
N PHE A 36 5.94 -1.95 -4.79
CA PHE A 36 4.83 -2.09 -5.74
C PHE A 36 3.67 -2.95 -5.22
N PHE A 37 3.65 -3.26 -3.93
CA PHE A 37 2.60 -4.10 -3.36
C PHE A 37 1.21 -3.46 -3.51
N ALA A 38 0.30 -4.15 -4.19
CA ALA A 38 -1.08 -3.74 -4.45
C ALA A 38 -2.11 -4.79 -4.00
N GLY A 39 -1.73 -5.63 -3.04
CA GLY A 39 -2.55 -6.71 -2.53
C GLY A 39 -3.12 -6.43 -1.15
N THR A 40 -3.48 -7.51 -0.47
CA THR A 40 -4.02 -7.49 0.89
C THR A 40 -3.01 -8.10 1.87
N MET A 41 -2.68 -7.34 2.92
CA MET A 41 -1.89 -7.80 4.06
C MET A 41 -2.82 -8.16 5.20
N LYS A 42 -2.63 -9.32 5.81
CA LYS A 42 -3.40 -9.73 6.99
C LYS A 42 -2.53 -9.59 8.24
N VAL A 43 -3.04 -8.85 9.20
CA VAL A 43 -2.46 -8.73 10.54
C VAL A 43 -3.37 -9.50 11.50
N LYS A 44 -2.76 -10.38 12.29
CA LYS A 44 -3.47 -11.24 13.24
C LYS A 44 -2.99 -10.92 14.65
N THR A 45 -3.92 -10.76 15.57
CA THR A 45 -3.66 -10.54 16.98
C THR A 45 -4.65 -11.31 17.84
N SER A 46 -4.36 -11.47 19.12
CA SER A 46 -5.29 -12.02 20.09
C SER A 46 -5.67 -10.97 21.14
N TYR A 47 -6.91 -11.00 21.57
CA TYR A 47 -7.45 -10.15 22.60
C TYR A 47 -8.17 -10.98 23.69
N ASN A 48 -7.64 -10.94 24.91
CA ASN A 48 -8.27 -11.64 26.03
C ASN A 48 -9.32 -10.72 26.65
N TYR A 49 -10.55 -10.88 26.23
CA TYR A 49 -11.69 -10.05 26.65
C TYR A 49 -12.32 -10.55 27.95
N LYS A 50 -12.70 -9.61 28.82
CA LYS A 50 -13.54 -9.82 30.00
C LYS A 50 -14.61 -8.75 30.04
N ALA A 51 -15.77 -9.08 30.62
CA ALA A 51 -16.86 -8.12 30.76
C ALA A 51 -16.41 -6.78 31.37
N GLY A 52 -16.77 -5.69 30.72
CA GLY A 52 -16.37 -4.33 31.10
C GLY A 52 -15.05 -3.83 30.51
N MET A 53 -14.33 -4.65 29.73
CA MET A 53 -13.15 -4.20 28.97
C MET A 53 -13.59 -3.46 27.69
N PRO A 54 -12.69 -2.62 27.12
CA PRO A 54 -12.96 -1.93 25.87
C PRO A 54 -13.32 -2.90 24.74
N THR A 55 -14.30 -2.51 23.92
CA THR A 55 -14.74 -3.29 22.74
C THR A 55 -14.46 -2.58 21.43
N GLU A 56 -13.97 -1.33 21.48
CA GLU A 56 -13.66 -0.54 20.32
C GLU A 56 -12.24 -0.85 19.84
N LEU A 57 -12.12 -1.26 18.59
CA LEU A 57 -10.84 -1.46 17.91
C LEU A 57 -10.52 -0.24 17.06
N PHE A 58 -9.35 0.34 17.28
CA PHE A 58 -8.79 1.38 16.44
C PHE A 58 -7.75 0.77 15.48
N VAL A 59 -7.89 1.04 14.18
CA VAL A 59 -7.00 0.55 13.13
C VAL A 59 -6.34 1.74 12.46
N GLY A 60 -5.30 2.27 13.06
CA GLY A 60 -4.49 3.34 12.48
C GLY A 60 -3.58 2.82 11.38
N GLY A 61 -3.27 3.67 10.39
CA GLY A 61 -2.36 3.30 9.33
C GLY A 61 -2.62 4.00 8.00
N ARG A 62 -2.02 3.46 6.94
CA ARG A 62 -2.27 3.89 5.56
C ARG A 62 -2.67 2.69 4.72
N TYR A 63 -3.92 2.61 4.39
CA TYR A 63 -4.54 1.56 3.58
C TYR A 63 -5.76 2.13 2.83
N ALA A 64 -6.25 1.42 1.84
CA ALA A 64 -7.49 1.80 1.14
C ALA A 64 -8.72 1.27 1.90
N ILE A 65 -8.67 0.02 2.33
CA ILE A 65 -9.76 -0.67 3.03
C ILE A 65 -9.14 -1.57 4.10
N ALA A 66 -9.80 -1.68 5.27
CA ALA A 66 -9.50 -2.70 6.27
C ALA A 66 -10.76 -3.53 6.57
N GLU A 67 -10.67 -4.83 6.40
CA GLU A 67 -11.73 -5.77 6.77
C GLU A 67 -11.35 -6.42 8.10
N VAL A 68 -12.28 -6.41 9.05
CA VAL A 68 -12.06 -6.93 10.39
C VAL A 68 -12.88 -8.20 10.60
N THR A 69 -12.21 -9.25 11.06
CA THR A 69 -12.88 -10.48 11.51
C THR A 69 -12.50 -10.78 12.95
N VAL A 70 -13.46 -11.30 13.70
CA VAL A 70 -13.27 -11.76 15.08
C VAL A 70 -13.69 -13.23 15.15
N ASN A 71 -12.79 -14.09 15.60
CA ASN A 71 -13.04 -15.55 15.68
C ASN A 71 -13.55 -16.16 14.36
N GLY A 72 -13.05 -15.62 13.21
CA GLY A 72 -13.48 -16.04 11.88
C GLY A 72 -14.81 -15.45 11.40
N GLN A 73 -15.52 -14.69 12.23
CA GLN A 73 -16.76 -13.99 11.85
C GLN A 73 -16.44 -12.57 11.38
N ALA A 74 -17.03 -12.16 10.25
CA ALA A 74 -16.86 -10.79 9.72
C ALA A 74 -17.53 -9.79 10.68
N ALA A 75 -16.73 -8.88 11.24
CA ALA A 75 -17.18 -7.83 12.12
C ALA A 75 -17.52 -6.55 11.38
N GLY A 76 -16.77 -6.24 10.31
CA GLY A 76 -17.04 -5.06 9.49
C GLY A 76 -15.88 -4.66 8.60
N MET A 77 -16.07 -3.51 7.95
CA MET A 77 -15.10 -2.93 7.01
C MET A 77 -14.89 -1.45 7.33
N LEU A 78 -13.64 -1.03 7.38
CA LEU A 78 -13.20 0.35 7.60
C LEU A 78 -12.73 0.93 6.27
N MET A 79 -13.36 2.03 5.82
CA MET A 79 -13.00 2.74 4.60
C MET A 79 -12.87 4.25 4.86
N PHE A 80 -13.80 4.83 5.61
CA PHE A 80 -13.84 6.26 5.95
C PHE A 80 -13.77 6.51 7.46
N THR A 81 -13.61 5.46 8.22
CA THR A 81 -13.42 5.46 9.67
C THR A 81 -12.24 4.58 10.02
N ASP A 82 -11.64 4.83 11.16
CA ASP A 82 -10.49 4.10 11.69
C ASP A 82 -10.81 3.27 12.94
N HIS A 83 -12.09 3.22 13.32
CA HIS A 83 -12.54 2.48 14.51
C HIS A 83 -13.82 1.68 14.25
N ILE A 84 -13.94 0.58 14.98
CA ILE A 84 -15.10 -0.32 14.91
C ILE A 84 -15.39 -0.91 16.31
N ASP A 85 -16.67 -0.96 16.70
CA ASP A 85 -17.09 -1.66 17.90
C ASP A 85 -17.23 -3.18 17.65
N LEU A 86 -16.51 -3.96 18.43
CA LEU A 86 -16.48 -5.40 18.37
C LEU A 86 -17.36 -6.08 19.44
N SER A 87 -18.16 -5.33 20.21
CA SER A 87 -18.93 -5.85 21.36
C SER A 87 -19.82 -7.04 21.00
N ALA A 88 -20.39 -7.05 19.79
CA ALA A 88 -21.26 -8.14 19.32
C ALA A 88 -20.49 -9.42 18.90
N PHE A 89 -19.17 -9.36 18.76
CA PHE A 89 -18.33 -10.44 18.23
C PHE A 89 -17.35 -11.02 19.24
N LEU A 90 -17.11 -10.29 20.35
CA LEU A 90 -16.22 -10.72 21.40
C LEU A 90 -16.92 -11.72 22.34
N SER A 91 -16.20 -12.77 22.70
CA SER A 91 -16.57 -13.74 23.75
C SER A 91 -15.61 -13.60 24.92
N GLU A 92 -16.06 -13.94 26.14
CA GLU A 92 -15.16 -13.97 27.29
C GLU A 92 -13.98 -14.92 27.04
N GLY A 93 -12.77 -14.49 27.39
CA GLY A 93 -11.54 -15.21 27.13
C GLY A 93 -10.81 -14.71 25.89
N GLU A 94 -10.03 -15.61 25.28
CA GLU A 94 -9.18 -15.29 24.13
C GLU A 94 -9.99 -15.22 22.84
N ASN A 95 -9.86 -14.09 22.13
CA ASN A 95 -10.46 -13.85 20.83
C ASN A 95 -9.37 -13.61 19.79
N GLU A 96 -9.48 -14.23 18.64
CA GLU A 96 -8.63 -13.96 17.50
C GLU A 96 -9.21 -12.80 16.70
N ILE A 97 -8.42 -11.75 16.48
CA ILE A 97 -8.78 -10.62 15.63
C ILE A 97 -7.86 -10.63 14.43
N VAL A 98 -8.45 -10.61 13.24
CA VAL A 98 -7.71 -10.49 11.97
C VAL A 98 -8.15 -9.23 11.25
N VAL A 99 -7.17 -8.39 10.91
CA VAL A 99 -7.38 -7.19 10.11
C VAL A 99 -6.73 -7.39 8.76
N ALA A 100 -7.54 -7.45 7.70
CA ALA A 100 -7.10 -7.57 6.33
C ALA A 100 -7.05 -6.19 5.68
N LEU A 101 -5.84 -5.65 5.52
CA LEU A 101 -5.57 -4.32 4.96
C LEU A 101 -5.32 -4.44 3.46
N THR A 102 -6.16 -3.82 2.65
CA THR A 102 -5.99 -3.77 1.20
C THR A 102 -5.37 -2.45 0.79
N ASN A 103 -4.28 -2.52 0.03
CA ASN A 103 -3.62 -1.34 -0.52
C ASN A 103 -4.32 -0.87 -1.80
N SER A 104 -4.16 0.41 -2.12
CA SER A 104 -4.53 0.95 -3.42
C SER A 104 -3.53 0.53 -4.50
N ASN A 105 -3.89 0.69 -5.77
CA ASN A 105 -2.99 0.46 -6.90
C ASN A 105 -2.01 1.62 -7.14
N ARG A 106 -1.96 2.62 -6.27
CA ARG A 106 -1.14 3.82 -6.44
C ARG A 106 0.34 3.50 -6.65
N ASN A 107 0.90 2.60 -5.84
CA ASN A 107 2.30 2.24 -5.96
C ASN A 107 2.60 1.32 -7.15
N LEU A 108 1.61 0.57 -7.63
CA LEU A 108 1.76 -0.28 -8.81
C LEU A 108 1.67 0.53 -10.11
N MET A 109 0.70 1.44 -10.19
CA MET A 109 0.36 2.14 -11.43
C MET A 109 0.96 3.54 -11.55
N GLY A 110 1.47 4.11 -10.46
CA GLY A 110 2.05 5.44 -10.43
C GLY A 110 1.03 6.57 -10.26
N PRO A 111 1.48 7.81 -10.50
CA PRO A 111 2.77 8.22 -11.04
C PRO A 111 3.94 7.94 -10.08
N HIS A 112 5.05 7.40 -10.61
CA HIS A 112 6.17 6.98 -9.77
C HIS A 112 7.18 8.11 -9.52
N HIS A 113 7.18 9.15 -10.33
CA HIS A 113 8.11 10.28 -10.28
C HIS A 113 7.36 11.60 -10.04
N GLY A 114 6.45 11.59 -9.08
CA GLY A 114 5.72 12.77 -8.63
C GLY A 114 6.36 13.46 -7.43
N HIS A 115 5.87 14.65 -7.08
CA HIS A 115 6.25 15.31 -5.84
C HIS A 115 5.81 14.49 -4.61
N ASP A 116 6.68 14.47 -3.62
CA ASP A 116 6.42 13.87 -2.33
C ASP A 116 5.64 14.87 -1.42
N PRO A 117 4.65 14.42 -0.64
CA PRO A 117 4.30 13.02 -0.39
C PRO A 117 3.42 12.38 -1.47
N GLU A 118 2.65 13.15 -2.21
CA GLU A 118 1.77 12.67 -3.27
C GLU A 118 1.32 13.85 -4.14
N PRO A 119 1.29 13.74 -5.47
CA PRO A 119 0.74 14.80 -6.29
C PRO A 119 -0.73 15.02 -5.93
N TRP A 120 -1.13 16.27 -5.69
CA TRP A 120 -2.50 16.65 -5.32
C TRP A 120 -3.52 16.41 -6.45
N GLY A 121 -3.03 16.14 -7.66
CA GLY A 121 -3.84 15.75 -8.79
C GLY A 121 -3.06 14.92 -9.79
N VAL A 122 -3.69 13.92 -10.36
CA VAL A 122 -3.15 13.09 -11.43
C VAL A 122 -3.96 13.35 -12.69
N GLY A 123 -3.35 13.93 -13.68
CA GLY A 123 -3.95 14.20 -14.98
C GLY A 123 -2.93 13.96 -16.10
N PRO A 124 -3.32 14.22 -17.35
CA PRO A 124 -2.40 14.06 -18.48
C PRO A 124 -1.08 14.80 -18.34
N GLY A 125 -1.07 15.97 -17.69
CA GLY A 125 0.15 16.74 -17.42
C GLY A 125 1.05 16.16 -16.31
N THR A 126 0.63 15.12 -15.60
CA THR A 126 1.47 14.41 -14.64
C THR A 126 2.40 13.41 -15.33
N PHE A 127 2.13 13.09 -16.59
CA PHE A 127 2.92 12.20 -17.42
C PHE A 127 3.68 13.04 -18.45
N SER A 128 4.86 12.56 -18.87
CA SER A 128 5.61 13.24 -19.93
C SER A 128 4.82 13.26 -21.24
N MET A 129 4.64 14.44 -21.83
CA MET A 129 3.98 14.59 -23.13
C MET A 129 4.84 14.10 -24.30
N GLU A 130 6.15 13.95 -24.09
CA GLU A 130 7.12 13.56 -25.13
C GLU A 130 7.65 12.13 -24.92
N ASN A 131 7.03 11.32 -24.07
CA ASN A 131 7.50 9.98 -23.67
C ASN A 131 8.90 9.96 -23.07
N HIS A 132 9.37 11.07 -22.55
CA HIS A 132 10.63 11.20 -21.84
C HIS A 132 10.39 11.44 -20.35
N TRP A 133 11.01 10.62 -19.55
CA TRP A 133 11.08 10.78 -18.09
C TRP A 133 12.50 11.25 -17.77
N ASP A 134 12.75 12.52 -17.89
CA ASP A 134 14.02 13.10 -17.52
C ASP A 134 13.85 14.21 -16.46
N GLU A 135 14.94 14.54 -15.79
CA GLU A 135 14.97 15.54 -14.74
C GLU A 135 14.69 16.98 -15.25
N ASN A 136 14.77 17.19 -16.55
CA ASN A 136 14.52 18.46 -17.21
C ASN A 136 13.06 18.60 -17.65
N ASN A 137 12.29 17.53 -17.62
CA ASN A 137 10.88 17.56 -17.96
C ASN A 137 10.07 18.19 -16.83
N GLN A 138 9.87 19.48 -16.90
CA GLN A 138 9.18 20.27 -15.88
C GLN A 138 7.65 20.22 -15.98
N CYS A 139 7.09 19.45 -16.91
CA CYS A 139 5.65 19.27 -16.98
C CYS A 139 5.14 18.45 -15.80
N GLY A 140 4.43 19.11 -14.89
CA GLY A 140 3.67 18.43 -13.86
C GLY A 140 4.45 17.94 -12.65
N GLY A 141 5.63 18.47 -12.37
CA GLY A 141 6.34 18.18 -11.12
C GLY A 141 7.07 16.84 -11.08
N TYR A 142 7.69 16.47 -12.20
CA TYR A 142 8.60 15.33 -12.24
C TYR A 142 9.79 15.52 -11.26
N VAL A 143 10.12 14.46 -10.55
CA VAL A 143 11.32 14.37 -9.72
C VAL A 143 12.07 13.09 -10.06
N ASN A 144 13.43 13.17 -10.10
CA ASN A 144 14.29 12.03 -10.43
C ASN A 144 14.48 11.06 -9.26
N ARG A 145 13.37 10.68 -8.62
CA ARG A 145 13.31 9.67 -7.56
C ARG A 145 11.94 9.02 -7.57
N TYR A 146 11.87 7.78 -7.13
CA TYR A 146 10.59 7.12 -6.95
C TYR A 146 9.82 7.71 -5.78
N SER A 147 8.54 8.02 -6.02
CA SER A 147 7.57 8.46 -5.01
C SER A 147 6.59 7.32 -4.75
N PHE A 148 6.79 6.63 -3.64
CA PHE A 148 5.90 5.58 -3.17
C PHE A 148 5.10 6.05 -1.97
N VAL A 149 3.80 5.75 -1.98
CA VAL A 149 2.92 6.02 -0.85
C VAL A 149 3.06 4.89 0.17
N ARG A 150 3.20 5.25 1.42
CA ARG A 150 3.26 4.29 2.53
C ARG A 150 2.03 3.39 2.53
N PHE A 151 2.25 2.11 2.85
CA PHE A 151 1.21 1.13 3.14
C PHE A 151 1.59 0.36 4.40
N GLY A 152 0.64 0.26 5.32
CA GLY A 152 0.83 -0.47 6.58
C GLY A 152 -0.10 -0.04 7.68
N ILE A 153 -0.03 -0.74 8.82
CA ILE A 153 -0.80 -0.50 10.03
C ILE A 153 0.12 0.14 11.08
N ASN A 154 -0.38 1.13 11.79
CA ASN A 154 0.29 1.63 12.99
C ASN A 154 -0.06 0.71 14.17
N GLY A 155 0.95 0.35 14.94
CA GLY A 155 0.76 -0.33 16.22
C GLY A 155 0.30 0.62 17.31
#